data_d60ff614a486905e953b69da094d6796
#
_entry.id   d60ff614a486905e953b69da094d6796
#
_cell.length_a   1.000
_cell.length_b   1.000
_cell.length_c   1.000
_cell.angle_alpha   90.00
_cell.angle_beta   90.00
_cell.angle_gamma   90.00
#
_symmetry.space_group_name_H-M   'P 1'
#
loop_
_entity.id
_entity.type
_entity.pdbx_description
1 polymer ?
#
loop_
_entity_poly.entity_id
_entity_poly.type
_entity_poly.pdbx_seq_one_letter_code
_entity_poly.pdbx_strand_id
1 'polypeptide(L)'
;MQEFSFQTASEPPSPEGGDRAAKGSLSSIEDYGSITLRTARATIHIITIVGQIEGHTAQNSSTKTTKYEHIIPQLAAIEQSPNIDGLLILLNTVGGDVEAGLAIAEVIASMTKPTVSLVLGGGHSIGVPLTVSARKSFIVPSATMTIHPVRYNGTIISAPQTYRYLDRIEERIVGFVARNSKITRERYLELMKNVGELATDIGCILNGEEAVAEGLVSSLGGIADAFDALYEMIEQKDTAGKTSEQAKRPQKKREKREASAPFSGGNPPPRAKRNSKNSSSKEASLPKSP
;
A
#
# COMPACT_ATOMS: atom_id res chain seq x y z
N MET A 1 67.30 -32.78 12.19
CA MET A 1 65.84 -32.87 11.89
C MET A 1 65.50 -31.61 11.13
N GLN A 2 65.28 -31.69 9.81
CA GLN A 2 64.90 -30.57 8.97
C GLN A 2 63.37 -30.66 8.80
N GLU A 3 62.66 -29.62 9.21
CA GLU A 3 61.23 -29.48 8.95
C GLU A 3 60.99 -29.04 7.52
N PHE A 4 60.28 -29.84 6.76
CA PHE A 4 59.78 -29.46 5.44
C PHE A 4 58.46 -28.72 5.61
N SER A 5 58.45 -27.40 5.27
CA SER A 5 57.21 -26.63 5.14
C SER A 5 56.63 -26.82 3.74
N PHE A 6 55.41 -27.40 3.66
CA PHE A 6 54.62 -27.45 2.45
C PHE A 6 53.96 -26.08 2.23
N GLN A 7 54.35 -25.40 1.16
CA GLN A 7 53.57 -24.29 0.61
C GLN A 7 52.32 -24.83 -0.08
N THR A 8 51.17 -24.60 0.47
CA THR A 8 49.89 -24.84 -0.18
C THR A 8 49.67 -23.87 -1.31
N ALA A 9 49.33 -24.37 -2.48
CA ALA A 9 48.99 -23.58 -3.67
C ALA A 9 47.78 -22.67 -3.38
N SER A 10 47.87 -21.46 -3.89
CA SER A 10 46.80 -20.45 -3.82
C SER A 10 45.52 -20.96 -4.47
N GLU A 11 44.44 -21.01 -3.68
CA GLU A 11 43.08 -21.24 -4.17
C GLU A 11 42.66 -20.15 -5.20
N PRO A 12 41.92 -20.55 -6.25
CA PRO A 12 41.37 -19.58 -7.17
C PRO A 12 40.29 -18.74 -6.46
N PRO A 13 40.09 -17.44 -6.84
CA PRO A 13 39.13 -16.57 -6.22
C PRO A 13 37.71 -17.14 -6.42
N SER A 14 37.03 -17.42 -5.31
CA SER A 14 35.62 -17.80 -5.27
C SER A 14 34.75 -16.65 -5.77
N PRO A 15 33.61 -16.95 -6.41
CA PRO A 15 32.68 -15.91 -6.88
C PRO A 15 31.92 -15.30 -5.69
N GLU A 16 32.50 -14.31 -5.04
CA GLU A 16 31.96 -13.67 -3.83
C GLU A 16 30.67 -12.84 -4.03
N GLY A 17 30.15 -12.72 -5.26
CA GLY A 17 28.96 -11.92 -5.55
C GLY A 17 27.63 -12.61 -5.30
N GLY A 18 27.55 -13.93 -5.45
CA GLY A 18 26.30 -14.70 -5.34
C GLY A 18 25.87 -14.96 -3.89
N ASP A 19 26.83 -15.29 -3.04
CA ASP A 19 26.57 -15.72 -1.65
C ASP A 19 26.13 -14.57 -0.72
N ARG A 20 26.62 -13.36 -0.93
CA ARG A 20 26.21 -12.18 -0.15
C ARG A 20 24.77 -11.76 -0.43
N ALA A 21 24.34 -11.81 -1.69
CA ALA A 21 22.96 -11.48 -2.07
C ALA A 21 21.97 -12.53 -1.52
N ALA A 22 22.33 -13.81 -1.57
CA ALA A 22 21.51 -14.89 -1.02
C ALA A 22 21.39 -14.83 0.51
N LYS A 23 22.49 -14.57 1.23
CA LYS A 23 22.51 -14.42 2.70
C LYS A 23 21.72 -13.20 3.14
N GLY A 24 21.83 -12.05 2.45
CA GLY A 24 21.04 -10.84 2.76
C GLY A 24 19.54 -11.06 2.53
N SER A 25 19.14 -11.85 1.54
CA SER A 25 17.74 -12.21 1.28
C SER A 25 17.17 -13.14 2.35
N LEU A 26 17.93 -14.13 2.81
CA LEU A 26 17.48 -15.05 3.86
C LEU A 26 17.35 -14.36 5.21
N SER A 27 18.28 -13.49 5.62
CA SER A 27 18.17 -12.73 6.86
C SER A 27 16.96 -11.79 6.86
N SER A 28 16.63 -11.17 5.73
CA SER A 28 15.42 -10.33 5.61
C SER A 28 14.13 -11.13 5.78
N ILE A 29 14.10 -12.39 5.33
CA ILE A 29 12.95 -13.28 5.54
C ILE A 29 12.84 -13.67 7.02
N GLU A 30 13.96 -14.00 7.66
CA GLU A 30 14.00 -14.39 9.09
C GLU A 30 13.61 -13.22 10.00
N ASP A 31 14.15 -12.01 9.73
CA ASP A 31 13.97 -10.85 10.59
C ASP A 31 12.62 -10.14 10.39
N TYR A 32 12.15 -10.04 9.12
CA TYR A 32 11.02 -9.17 8.77
C TYR A 32 9.90 -9.88 8.00
N GLY A 33 10.07 -11.16 7.65
CA GLY A 33 9.10 -11.88 6.82
C GLY A 33 8.88 -11.23 5.45
N SER A 34 9.91 -10.63 4.86
CA SER A 34 9.82 -9.92 3.59
C SER A 34 10.92 -10.33 2.62
N ILE A 35 10.61 -10.30 1.31
CA ILE A 35 11.55 -10.64 0.25
C ILE A 35 11.24 -9.86 -1.03
N THR A 36 12.29 -9.48 -1.76
CA THR A 36 12.16 -8.93 -3.12
C THR A 36 12.49 -10.00 -4.16
N LEU A 37 11.51 -10.34 -4.98
CA LEU A 37 11.66 -11.27 -6.11
C LEU A 37 11.87 -10.46 -7.39
N ARG A 38 12.96 -10.78 -8.10
CA ARG A 38 13.23 -10.25 -9.45
C ARG A 38 12.96 -11.36 -10.45
N THR A 39 11.97 -11.15 -11.30
CA THR A 39 11.58 -12.08 -12.36
C THR A 39 11.79 -11.44 -13.72
N ALA A 40 11.61 -12.22 -14.79
CA ALA A 40 11.66 -11.67 -16.15
C ALA A 40 10.49 -10.71 -16.44
N ARG A 41 9.37 -10.78 -15.69
CA ARG A 41 8.18 -9.95 -15.89
C ARG A 41 8.23 -8.66 -15.08
N ALA A 42 8.63 -8.74 -13.80
CA ALA A 42 8.64 -7.59 -12.89
C ALA A 42 9.46 -7.86 -11.63
N THR A 43 9.76 -6.81 -10.87
CA THR A 43 10.32 -6.90 -9.52
C THR A 43 9.18 -6.73 -8.50
N ILE A 44 8.87 -7.77 -7.76
CA ILE A 44 7.80 -7.80 -6.77
C ILE A 44 8.40 -7.87 -5.37
N HIS A 45 7.93 -7.00 -4.48
CA HIS A 45 8.22 -7.13 -3.06
C HIS A 45 7.08 -7.88 -2.36
N ILE A 46 7.44 -8.82 -1.49
CA ILE A 46 6.49 -9.61 -0.71
C ILE A 46 6.67 -9.26 0.75
N ILE A 47 5.58 -8.92 1.43
CA ILE A 47 5.52 -8.72 2.89
C ILE A 47 4.58 -9.76 3.48
N THR A 48 4.95 -10.34 4.63
CA THR A 48 4.06 -11.20 5.41
C THR A 48 3.54 -10.46 6.64
N ILE A 49 2.24 -10.59 6.90
CA ILE A 49 1.58 -10.10 8.12
C ILE A 49 1.06 -11.34 8.86
N VAL A 50 1.80 -11.77 9.88
CA VAL A 50 1.57 -13.05 10.57
C VAL A 50 1.47 -12.84 12.07
N GLY A 51 0.55 -13.57 12.71
CA GLY A 51 0.33 -13.49 14.16
C GLY A 51 -0.46 -12.26 14.56
N GLN A 52 -0.18 -11.71 15.74
CA GLN A 52 -0.89 -10.55 16.28
C GLN A 52 -0.30 -9.25 15.73
N ILE A 53 -1.15 -8.28 15.38
CA ILE A 53 -0.70 -6.92 15.05
C ILE A 53 -0.30 -6.20 16.34
N GLU A 54 0.98 -5.90 16.47
CA GLU A 54 1.55 -5.21 17.63
C GLU A 54 1.52 -3.70 17.41
N GLY A 55 0.95 -2.99 18.38
CA GLY A 55 0.85 -1.53 18.37
C GLY A 55 1.85 -0.88 19.33
N HIS A 56 1.38 0.12 20.09
CA HIS A 56 2.23 0.89 21.00
C HIS A 56 2.70 0.13 22.26
N THR A 57 2.08 -1.02 22.57
CA THR A 57 2.47 -1.87 23.69
C THR A 57 3.12 -3.13 23.15
N ALA A 58 4.37 -3.37 23.53
CA ALA A 58 5.09 -4.58 23.17
C ALA A 58 4.41 -5.82 23.75
N GLN A 59 4.27 -6.86 22.92
CA GLN A 59 3.73 -8.14 23.32
C GLN A 59 4.81 -9.01 24.01
N ASN A 60 4.35 -10.07 24.67
CA ASN A 60 5.25 -11.05 25.25
C ASN A 60 6.11 -11.70 24.16
N SER A 61 7.38 -11.96 24.44
CA SER A 61 8.34 -12.58 23.50
C SER A 61 7.92 -13.96 22.98
N SER A 62 7.00 -14.64 23.65
CA SER A 62 6.41 -15.91 23.19
C SER A 62 5.29 -15.73 22.15
N THR A 63 4.78 -14.51 21.97
CA THR A 63 3.71 -14.22 21.00
C THR A 63 4.32 -13.87 19.66
N LYS A 64 3.89 -14.54 18.61
CA LYS A 64 4.25 -14.12 17.23
C LYS A 64 3.50 -12.84 16.87
N THR A 65 4.24 -11.81 16.49
CA THR A 65 3.68 -10.49 16.18
C THR A 65 4.20 -9.95 14.86
N THR A 66 3.37 -9.12 14.23
CA THR A 66 3.80 -8.20 13.17
C THR A 66 3.82 -6.80 13.76
N LYS A 67 5.00 -6.16 13.78
CA LYS A 67 5.22 -4.83 14.35
C LYS A 67 4.98 -3.76 13.30
N TYR A 68 4.03 -2.86 13.57
CA TYR A 68 3.64 -1.83 12.61
C TYR A 68 4.78 -0.85 12.30
N GLU A 69 5.66 -0.56 13.27
CA GLU A 69 6.85 0.29 13.10
C GLU A 69 7.92 -0.33 12.17
N HIS A 70 7.85 -1.64 11.91
CA HIS A 70 8.69 -2.29 10.89
C HIS A 70 8.03 -2.29 9.51
N ILE A 71 6.70 -2.42 9.45
CA ILE A 71 5.95 -2.52 8.19
C ILE A 71 5.82 -1.16 7.51
N ILE A 72 5.47 -0.10 8.23
CA ILE A 72 5.22 1.23 7.64
C ILE A 72 6.45 1.79 6.91
N PRO A 73 7.67 1.78 7.47
CA PRO A 73 8.86 2.24 6.75
C PRO A 73 9.17 1.41 5.50
N GLN A 74 8.92 0.08 5.53
CA GLN A 74 9.09 -0.77 4.37
C GLN A 74 8.10 -0.38 3.25
N LEU A 75 6.82 -0.19 3.58
CA LEU A 75 5.81 0.26 2.61
C LEU A 75 6.18 1.60 1.97
N ALA A 76 6.67 2.56 2.77
CA ALA A 76 7.13 3.85 2.26
C ALA A 76 8.35 3.69 1.33
N ALA A 77 9.30 2.84 1.68
CA ALA A 77 10.48 2.56 0.85
C ALA A 77 10.08 1.85 -0.45
N ILE A 78 9.13 0.92 -0.41
CA ILE A 78 8.59 0.24 -1.59
C ILE A 78 7.92 1.24 -2.52
N GLU A 79 7.05 2.12 -2.00
CA GLU A 79 6.35 3.13 -2.80
C GLU A 79 7.32 4.04 -3.55
N GLN A 80 8.42 4.46 -2.91
CA GLN A 80 9.41 5.36 -3.49
C GLN A 80 10.48 4.66 -4.34
N SER A 81 10.61 3.34 -4.26
CA SER A 81 11.64 2.60 -4.99
C SER A 81 11.34 2.53 -6.50
N PRO A 82 12.23 3.04 -7.37
CA PRO A 82 12.07 2.86 -8.82
C PRO A 82 12.30 1.41 -9.28
N ASN A 83 12.85 0.57 -8.41
CA ASN A 83 13.22 -0.81 -8.73
C ASN A 83 12.19 -1.86 -8.26
N ILE A 84 11.06 -1.43 -7.70
CA ILE A 84 9.97 -2.32 -7.28
C ILE A 84 8.72 -1.92 -8.05
N ASP A 85 8.13 -2.89 -8.74
CA ASP A 85 6.98 -2.67 -9.62
C ASP A 85 5.64 -2.92 -8.93
N GLY A 86 5.62 -3.84 -7.96
CA GLY A 86 4.39 -4.21 -7.23
C GLY A 86 4.65 -4.82 -5.86
N LEU A 87 3.59 -4.90 -5.06
CA LEU A 87 3.60 -5.42 -3.69
C LEU A 87 2.59 -6.57 -3.54
N LEU A 88 3.05 -7.71 -3.04
CA LEU A 88 2.22 -8.82 -2.59
C LEU A 88 2.23 -8.90 -1.06
N ILE A 89 1.04 -8.93 -0.45
CA ILE A 89 0.87 -9.00 1.00
C ILE A 89 0.27 -10.36 1.35
N LEU A 90 1.00 -11.17 2.09
CA LEU A 90 0.54 -12.48 2.58
C LEU A 90 0.03 -12.34 4.00
N LEU A 91 -1.20 -12.77 4.27
CA LEU A 91 -1.88 -12.58 5.55
C LEU A 91 -2.19 -13.93 6.22
N ASN A 92 -1.80 -14.03 7.48
CA ASN A 92 -2.26 -15.06 8.42
C ASN A 92 -2.25 -14.46 9.83
N THR A 93 -3.23 -13.63 10.15
CA THR A 93 -3.29 -12.84 11.38
C THR A 93 -4.57 -13.08 12.17
N VAL A 94 -4.43 -13.06 13.47
CA VAL A 94 -5.55 -13.08 14.45
C VAL A 94 -6.11 -11.67 14.71
N GLY A 95 -5.56 -10.65 14.07
CA GLY A 95 -5.85 -9.25 14.38
C GLY A 95 -4.92 -8.68 15.44
N GLY A 96 -5.35 -7.66 16.17
CA GLY A 96 -4.55 -7.02 17.22
C GLY A 96 -4.87 -5.54 17.41
N ASP A 97 -3.84 -4.70 17.53
CA ASP A 97 -4.00 -3.26 17.74
C ASP A 97 -4.67 -2.58 16.55
N VAL A 98 -5.78 -1.88 16.83
CA VAL A 98 -6.63 -1.27 15.81
C VAL A 98 -5.93 -0.07 15.15
N GLU A 99 -5.25 0.77 15.93
CA GLU A 99 -4.58 1.95 15.38
C GLU A 99 -3.41 1.55 14.49
N ALA A 100 -2.62 0.57 14.92
CA ALA A 100 -1.53 0.03 14.13
C ALA A 100 -2.01 -0.64 12.84
N GLY A 101 -3.06 -1.47 12.92
CA GLY A 101 -3.63 -2.13 11.76
C GLY A 101 -4.25 -1.17 10.75
N LEU A 102 -5.01 -0.17 11.21
CA LEU A 102 -5.56 0.88 10.33
C LEU A 102 -4.44 1.73 9.70
N ALA A 103 -3.39 2.06 10.45
CA ALA A 103 -2.26 2.81 9.90
C ALA A 103 -1.58 2.06 8.74
N ILE A 104 -1.32 0.76 8.91
CA ILE A 104 -0.79 -0.08 7.82
C ILE A 104 -1.76 -0.13 6.64
N ALA A 105 -3.06 -0.35 6.90
CA ALA A 105 -4.09 -0.47 5.87
C ALA A 105 -4.24 0.82 5.04
N GLU A 106 -4.25 1.99 5.68
CA GLU A 106 -4.31 3.29 4.99
C GLU A 106 -3.05 3.55 4.13
N VAL A 107 -1.86 3.17 4.60
CA VAL A 107 -0.65 3.27 3.80
C VAL A 107 -0.77 2.40 2.55
N ILE A 108 -1.16 1.12 2.68
CA ILE A 108 -1.31 0.21 1.54
C ILE A 108 -2.36 0.75 0.55
N ALA A 109 -3.54 1.19 1.05
CA ALA A 109 -4.61 1.71 0.22
C ALA A 109 -4.22 2.99 -0.55
N SER A 110 -3.29 3.79 0.00
CA SER A 110 -2.79 5.01 -0.63
C SER A 110 -1.67 4.78 -1.65
N MET A 111 -1.10 3.57 -1.74
CA MET A 111 0.01 3.28 -2.65
C MET A 111 -0.40 3.44 -4.13
N THR A 112 0.50 4.02 -4.92
CA THR A 112 0.31 4.16 -6.37
C THR A 112 0.76 2.92 -7.14
N LYS A 113 1.59 2.08 -6.54
CA LYS A 113 2.02 0.81 -7.11
C LYS A 113 0.89 -0.22 -7.06
N PRO A 114 0.86 -1.19 -7.99
CA PRO A 114 -0.01 -2.36 -7.92
C PRO A 114 0.20 -3.13 -6.61
N THR A 115 -0.91 -3.44 -5.91
CA THR A 115 -0.90 -4.18 -4.65
C THR A 115 -1.90 -5.31 -4.70
N VAL A 116 -1.50 -6.48 -4.22
CA VAL A 116 -2.36 -7.65 -4.04
C VAL A 116 -2.21 -8.16 -2.61
N SER A 117 -3.31 -8.51 -1.98
CA SER A 117 -3.34 -9.23 -0.70
C SER A 117 -3.82 -10.67 -0.91
N LEU A 118 -3.29 -11.59 -0.12
CA LEU A 118 -3.70 -12.99 -0.11
C LEU A 118 -3.83 -13.49 1.34
N VAL A 119 -5.03 -13.89 1.73
CA VAL A 119 -5.30 -14.52 3.03
C VAL A 119 -5.06 -16.02 2.90
N LEU A 120 -4.09 -16.55 3.67
CA LEU A 120 -3.67 -17.96 3.64
C LEU A 120 -4.24 -18.80 4.78
N GLY A 121 -4.61 -18.17 5.89
CA GLY A 121 -5.19 -18.84 7.06
C GLY A 121 -6.22 -17.96 7.73
N GLY A 122 -5.79 -17.00 8.55
CA GLY A 122 -6.67 -16.04 9.23
C GLY A 122 -6.52 -14.63 8.67
N GLY A 123 -7.67 -13.97 8.42
CA GLY A 123 -7.76 -12.52 8.18
C GLY A 123 -8.70 -11.89 9.21
N HIS A 124 -8.42 -12.13 10.52
CA HIS A 124 -9.38 -11.86 11.59
C HIS A 124 -9.30 -10.42 12.11
N SER A 125 -10.47 -9.89 12.55
CA SER A 125 -10.56 -8.61 13.25
C SER A 125 -9.96 -7.47 12.41
N ILE A 126 -8.93 -6.78 12.90
CA ILE A 126 -8.23 -5.73 12.13
C ILE A 126 -7.45 -6.28 10.91
N GLY A 127 -7.33 -7.61 10.78
CA GLY A 127 -6.87 -8.27 9.56
C GLY A 127 -7.82 -8.08 8.37
N VAL A 128 -9.11 -7.80 8.61
CA VAL A 128 -10.10 -7.51 7.56
C VAL A 128 -9.74 -6.22 6.81
N PRO A 129 -9.58 -5.06 7.46
CA PRO A 129 -9.06 -3.86 6.79
C PRO A 129 -7.74 -4.08 6.05
N LEU A 130 -6.80 -4.82 6.64
CA LEU A 130 -5.52 -5.13 5.98
C LEU A 130 -5.71 -5.93 4.70
N THR A 131 -6.67 -6.88 4.69
CA THR A 131 -6.99 -7.67 3.49
C THR A 131 -7.53 -6.80 2.37
N VAL A 132 -8.49 -5.92 2.68
CA VAL A 132 -9.18 -5.11 1.67
C VAL A 132 -8.40 -3.85 1.27
N SER A 133 -7.29 -3.55 1.92
CA SER A 133 -6.45 -2.37 1.61
C SER A 133 -5.73 -2.46 0.28
N ALA A 134 -5.46 -3.67 -0.22
CA ALA A 134 -4.83 -3.87 -1.52
C ALA A 134 -5.81 -3.62 -2.68
N ARG A 135 -5.29 -3.26 -3.86
CA ARG A 135 -6.13 -3.05 -5.06
C ARG A 135 -6.91 -4.29 -5.49
N LYS A 136 -6.38 -5.47 -5.22
CA LYS A 136 -7.06 -6.75 -5.42
C LYS A 136 -6.74 -7.68 -4.25
N SER A 137 -7.76 -8.33 -3.71
CA SER A 137 -7.64 -9.23 -2.56
C SER A 137 -8.03 -10.65 -2.95
N PHE A 138 -7.27 -11.62 -2.43
CA PHE A 138 -7.54 -13.05 -2.59
C PHE A 138 -7.64 -13.72 -1.22
N ILE A 139 -8.38 -14.81 -1.18
CA ILE A 139 -8.48 -15.69 -0.02
C ILE A 139 -8.48 -17.15 -0.50
N VAL A 140 -7.74 -18.03 0.17
CA VAL A 140 -7.80 -19.47 -0.13
C VAL A 140 -9.07 -20.08 0.46
N PRO A 141 -9.63 -21.17 -0.11
CA PRO A 141 -10.89 -21.77 0.34
C PRO A 141 -10.93 -22.14 1.83
N SER A 142 -9.79 -22.62 2.38
CA SER A 142 -9.68 -23.04 3.79
C SER A 142 -9.42 -21.91 4.77
N ALA A 143 -9.16 -20.69 4.30
CA ALA A 143 -8.94 -19.53 5.17
C ALA A 143 -10.27 -18.98 5.70
N THR A 144 -10.18 -18.28 6.83
CA THR A 144 -11.35 -17.68 7.48
C THR A 144 -11.11 -16.23 7.86
N MET A 145 -12.20 -15.47 7.93
CA MET A 145 -12.21 -14.08 8.39
C MET A 145 -13.22 -13.94 9.52
N THR A 146 -12.79 -13.39 10.67
CA THR A 146 -13.69 -13.10 11.79
C THR A 146 -13.96 -11.60 11.82
N ILE A 147 -15.25 -11.24 11.80
CA ILE A 147 -15.74 -9.88 11.93
C ILE A 147 -16.44 -9.76 13.28
N HIS A 148 -16.04 -8.83 14.12
CA HIS A 148 -16.61 -8.61 15.44
C HIS A 148 -16.46 -7.15 15.86
N PRO A 149 -17.26 -6.66 16.85
CA PRO A 149 -17.13 -5.33 17.42
C PRO A 149 -15.75 -5.11 18.06
N VAL A 150 -15.36 -3.86 18.22
CA VAL A 150 -14.09 -3.49 18.89
C VAL A 150 -14.15 -3.92 20.35
N ARG A 151 -13.14 -4.67 20.78
CA ARG A 151 -12.98 -5.06 22.17
C ARG A 151 -12.13 -4.03 22.91
N TYR A 152 -12.55 -3.67 24.11
CA TYR A 152 -11.80 -2.78 24.98
C TYR A 152 -11.33 -3.53 26.22
N ASN A 153 -10.05 -3.43 26.52
CA ASN A 153 -9.48 -3.94 27.75
C ASN A 153 -8.80 -2.79 28.50
N GLY A 154 -9.38 -2.36 29.60
CA GLY A 154 -8.87 -1.24 30.38
C GLY A 154 -9.86 -0.70 31.41
N THR A 155 -9.42 0.34 32.16
CA THR A 155 -10.27 1.00 33.16
C THR A 155 -11.26 1.94 32.50
N ILE A 156 -12.54 1.81 32.82
CA ILE A 156 -13.60 2.70 32.37
C ILE A 156 -13.78 3.80 33.41
N ILE A 157 -13.38 5.05 33.07
CA ILE A 157 -13.57 6.22 33.95
C ILE A 157 -14.97 6.80 33.74
N SER A 158 -15.47 6.79 32.50
CA SER A 158 -16.80 7.28 32.14
C SER A 158 -17.42 6.40 31.06
N ALA A 159 -18.48 5.69 31.38
CA ALA A 159 -19.15 4.79 30.46
C ALA A 159 -19.67 5.49 29.16
N PRO A 160 -20.34 6.67 29.24
CA PRO A 160 -20.81 7.34 28.01
C PRO A 160 -19.69 7.82 27.08
N GLN A 161 -18.54 8.26 27.62
CA GLN A 161 -17.39 8.67 26.82
C GLN A 161 -16.70 7.46 26.20
N THR A 162 -16.54 6.37 26.97
CA THR A 162 -15.95 5.11 26.47
C THR A 162 -16.81 4.53 25.32
N TYR A 163 -18.14 4.51 25.48
CA TYR A 163 -19.04 4.06 24.42
C TYR A 163 -18.86 4.90 23.14
N ARG A 164 -18.90 6.22 23.25
CA ARG A 164 -18.70 7.11 22.08
C ARG A 164 -17.31 6.96 21.44
N TYR A 165 -16.31 6.66 22.22
CA TYR A 165 -14.95 6.39 21.71
C TYR A 165 -14.92 5.09 20.90
N LEU A 166 -15.48 3.99 21.43
CA LEU A 166 -15.54 2.71 20.74
C LEU A 166 -16.36 2.82 19.45
N ASP A 167 -17.52 3.47 19.50
CA ASP A 167 -18.35 3.74 18.33
C ASP A 167 -17.59 4.47 17.21
N ARG A 168 -16.79 5.48 17.55
CA ARG A 168 -15.94 6.17 16.57
C ARG A 168 -14.86 5.28 15.97
N ILE A 169 -14.30 4.34 16.74
CA ILE A 169 -13.31 3.39 16.22
C ILE A 169 -14.00 2.42 15.26
N GLU A 170 -15.16 1.88 15.62
CA GLU A 170 -15.94 1.01 14.75
C GLU A 170 -16.32 1.70 13.45
N GLU A 171 -16.78 2.96 13.53
CA GLU A 171 -17.07 3.78 12.36
C GLU A 171 -15.88 3.93 11.39
N ARG A 172 -14.67 4.09 11.93
CA ARG A 172 -13.43 4.16 11.12
C ARG A 172 -13.17 2.84 10.40
N ILE A 173 -13.31 1.70 11.10
CA ILE A 173 -13.12 0.37 10.53
C ILE A 173 -14.17 0.10 9.45
N VAL A 174 -15.45 0.27 9.77
CA VAL A 174 -16.56 0.06 8.83
C VAL A 174 -16.43 0.96 7.60
N GLY A 175 -16.14 2.23 7.81
CA GLY A 175 -15.93 3.18 6.72
C GLY A 175 -14.73 2.82 5.83
N PHE A 176 -13.63 2.31 6.40
CA PHE A 176 -12.48 1.86 5.64
C PHE A 176 -12.83 0.62 4.79
N VAL A 177 -13.44 -0.39 5.40
CA VAL A 177 -13.81 -1.63 4.71
C VAL A 177 -14.78 -1.37 3.56
N ALA A 178 -15.83 -0.57 3.80
CA ALA A 178 -16.82 -0.24 2.78
C ALA A 178 -16.22 0.56 1.59
N ARG A 179 -15.21 1.39 1.83
CA ARG A 179 -14.52 2.13 0.74
C ARG A 179 -13.60 1.25 -0.10
N ASN A 180 -13.05 0.18 0.49
CA ASN A 180 -12.00 -0.62 -0.13
C ASN A 180 -12.48 -2.03 -0.56
N SER A 181 -13.78 -2.32 -0.47
CA SER A 181 -14.38 -3.61 -0.87
C SER A 181 -15.75 -3.38 -1.54
N LYS A 182 -16.42 -4.46 -1.91
CA LYS A 182 -17.78 -4.40 -2.49
C LYS A 182 -18.88 -4.57 -1.45
N ILE A 183 -18.55 -4.94 -0.21
CA ILE A 183 -19.53 -5.08 0.87
C ILE A 183 -20.09 -3.71 1.23
N THR A 184 -21.41 -3.65 1.46
CA THR A 184 -22.01 -2.40 1.93
C THR A 184 -21.72 -2.17 3.41
N ARG A 185 -21.75 -0.91 3.82
CA ARG A 185 -21.60 -0.52 5.22
C ARG A 185 -22.62 -1.23 6.13
N GLU A 186 -23.87 -1.25 5.70
CA GLU A 186 -24.98 -1.86 6.43
C GLU A 186 -24.74 -3.35 6.61
N ARG A 187 -24.36 -4.06 5.53
CA ARG A 187 -24.09 -5.49 5.59
C ARG A 187 -22.90 -5.83 6.48
N TYR A 188 -21.82 -5.03 6.42
CA TYR A 188 -20.67 -5.23 7.29
C TYR A 188 -21.03 -5.03 8.78
N LEU A 189 -21.89 -4.04 9.09
CA LEU A 189 -22.40 -3.82 10.45
C LEU A 189 -23.32 -4.96 10.92
N GLU A 190 -24.15 -5.54 10.04
CA GLU A 190 -24.96 -6.72 10.35
C GLU A 190 -24.09 -7.92 10.73
N LEU A 191 -23.06 -8.21 9.92
CA LEU A 191 -22.11 -9.28 10.20
C LEU A 191 -21.35 -9.04 11.51
N MET A 192 -20.92 -7.80 11.75
CA MET A 192 -20.22 -7.41 12.98
C MET A 192 -21.08 -7.60 14.23
N LYS A 193 -22.40 -7.39 14.14
CA LYS A 193 -23.35 -7.46 15.27
C LYS A 193 -24.10 -8.77 15.34
N ASN A 194 -23.73 -9.76 14.52
CA ASN A 194 -24.38 -11.07 14.53
C ASN A 194 -24.23 -11.74 15.91
N VAL A 195 -25.31 -12.35 16.40
CA VAL A 195 -25.36 -13.00 17.72
C VAL A 195 -25.63 -14.48 17.53
N GLY A 196 -24.81 -15.32 18.15
CA GLY A 196 -25.02 -16.77 18.19
C GLY A 196 -24.14 -17.60 17.28
N GLU A 197 -23.34 -16.99 16.43
CA GLU A 197 -22.38 -17.70 15.58
C GLU A 197 -21.04 -17.94 16.31
N LEU A 198 -20.58 -16.96 17.08
CA LEU A 198 -19.41 -17.11 17.96
C LEU A 198 -19.86 -17.64 19.33
N ALA A 199 -19.28 -18.73 19.78
CA ALA A 199 -19.71 -19.42 21.01
C ALA A 199 -19.59 -18.54 22.28
N THR A 200 -18.75 -17.55 22.31
CA THR A 200 -18.47 -16.70 23.48
C THR A 200 -18.40 -15.20 23.13
N ASP A 201 -18.82 -14.79 21.93
CA ASP A 201 -18.66 -13.40 21.48
C ASP A 201 -19.74 -13.01 20.46
N ILE A 202 -19.77 -11.73 20.10
CA ILE A 202 -20.62 -11.16 19.05
C ILE A 202 -19.78 -11.06 17.78
N GLY A 203 -20.39 -11.37 16.63
CA GLY A 203 -19.76 -11.31 15.31
C GLY A 203 -19.98 -12.58 14.49
N CYS A 204 -19.27 -12.71 13.41
CA CYS A 204 -19.36 -13.87 12.52
C CYS A 204 -17.97 -14.34 12.06
N ILE A 205 -17.91 -15.58 11.58
CA ILE A 205 -16.78 -16.17 10.89
C ILE A 205 -17.20 -16.46 9.46
N LEU A 206 -16.49 -15.91 8.49
CA LEU A 206 -16.68 -16.20 7.08
C LEU A 206 -15.53 -17.10 6.59
N ASN A 207 -15.85 -18.19 5.92
CA ASN A 207 -14.88 -18.94 5.13
C ASN A 207 -14.53 -18.17 3.83
N GLY A 208 -13.59 -18.71 3.04
CA GLY A 208 -13.15 -18.03 1.82
C GLY A 208 -14.27 -17.76 0.81
N GLU A 209 -15.18 -18.73 0.62
CA GLU A 209 -16.31 -18.59 -0.31
C GLU A 209 -17.32 -17.54 0.17
N GLU A 210 -17.65 -17.57 1.44
CA GLU A 210 -18.56 -16.61 2.08
C GLU A 210 -17.97 -15.19 2.04
N ALA A 211 -16.68 -15.01 2.32
CA ALA A 211 -16.03 -13.72 2.27
C ALA A 211 -16.06 -13.10 0.85
N VAL A 212 -15.98 -13.93 -0.20
CA VAL A 212 -16.13 -13.48 -1.59
C VAL A 212 -17.59 -13.21 -1.93
N ALA A 213 -18.52 -14.08 -1.49
CA ALA A 213 -19.96 -13.91 -1.73
C ALA A 213 -20.51 -12.62 -1.09
N GLU A 214 -20.04 -12.27 0.11
CA GLU A 214 -20.35 -11.00 0.77
C GLU A 214 -19.70 -9.77 0.12
N GLY A 215 -18.83 -9.96 -0.87
CA GLY A 215 -18.11 -8.88 -1.53
C GLY A 215 -17.00 -8.26 -0.67
N LEU A 216 -16.61 -8.92 0.40
CA LEU A 216 -15.52 -8.49 1.27
C LEU A 216 -14.17 -8.71 0.62
N VAL A 217 -13.93 -9.88 0.03
CA VAL A 217 -12.71 -10.23 -0.71
C VAL A 217 -13.02 -10.31 -2.20
N SER A 218 -12.06 -9.92 -3.04
CA SER A 218 -12.30 -9.82 -4.49
C SER A 218 -12.50 -11.19 -5.16
N SER A 219 -11.74 -12.21 -4.75
CA SER A 219 -11.76 -13.53 -5.41
C SER A 219 -11.22 -14.64 -4.50
N LEU A 220 -11.72 -15.86 -4.70
CA LEU A 220 -11.01 -17.05 -4.28
C LEU A 220 -9.76 -17.23 -5.14
N GLY A 221 -8.69 -17.70 -4.54
CA GLY A 221 -7.45 -18.00 -5.27
C GLY A 221 -6.28 -18.24 -4.34
N GLY A 222 -5.23 -18.84 -4.90
CA GLY A 222 -3.97 -19.12 -4.22
C GLY A 222 -2.85 -18.18 -4.63
N ILE A 223 -1.62 -18.61 -4.36
CA ILE A 223 -0.44 -17.79 -4.61
C ILE A 223 -0.21 -17.51 -6.10
N ALA A 224 -0.52 -18.47 -6.98
CA ALA A 224 -0.39 -18.28 -8.42
C ALA A 224 -1.35 -17.21 -8.93
N ASP A 225 -2.65 -17.27 -8.52
CA ASP A 225 -3.66 -16.30 -8.91
C ASP A 225 -3.31 -14.88 -8.44
N ALA A 226 -2.73 -14.77 -7.24
CA ALA A 226 -2.28 -13.49 -6.68
C ALA A 226 -1.11 -12.90 -7.48
N PHE A 227 -0.14 -13.71 -7.89
CA PHE A 227 0.96 -13.27 -8.76
C PHE A 227 0.47 -12.87 -10.15
N ASP A 228 -0.39 -13.67 -10.77
CA ASP A 228 -0.90 -13.38 -12.11
C ASP A 228 -1.67 -12.06 -12.12
N ALA A 229 -2.55 -11.84 -11.13
CA ALA A 229 -3.25 -10.58 -10.98
C ALA A 229 -2.30 -9.38 -10.77
N LEU A 230 -1.23 -9.57 -10.02
CA LEU A 230 -0.24 -8.51 -9.79
C LEU A 230 0.53 -8.18 -11.07
N TYR A 231 0.95 -9.18 -11.83
CA TYR A 231 1.62 -9.01 -13.12
C TYR A 231 0.71 -8.29 -14.13
N GLU A 232 -0.56 -8.68 -14.22
CA GLU A 232 -1.54 -8.01 -15.09
C GLU A 232 -1.68 -6.51 -14.77
N MET A 233 -1.78 -6.16 -13.48
CA MET A 233 -1.88 -4.75 -13.06
C MET A 233 -0.60 -3.96 -13.35
N ILE A 234 0.59 -4.57 -13.22
CA ILE A 234 1.87 -3.93 -13.55
C ILE A 234 1.92 -3.65 -15.06
N GLU A 235 1.61 -4.63 -15.90
CA GLU A 235 1.62 -4.51 -17.36
C GLU A 235 0.61 -3.44 -17.86
N GLN A 236 -0.58 -3.37 -17.26
CA GLN A 236 -1.59 -2.36 -17.58
C GLN A 236 -1.10 -0.94 -17.24
N LYS A 237 -0.46 -0.76 -16.08
CA LYS A 237 0.12 0.52 -15.66
C LYS A 237 1.20 0.99 -16.63
N ASP A 238 2.10 0.11 -17.04
CA ASP A 238 3.17 0.40 -17.99
C ASP A 238 2.64 0.81 -19.36
N THR A 239 1.59 0.14 -19.82
CA THR A 239 0.93 0.45 -21.09
C THR A 239 0.27 1.83 -21.04
N ALA A 240 -0.44 2.15 -19.97
CA ALA A 240 -1.07 3.45 -19.78
C ALA A 240 -0.02 4.59 -19.70
N GLY A 241 1.11 4.33 -19.03
CA GLY A 241 2.26 5.27 -18.96
C GLY A 241 2.84 5.58 -20.36
N LYS A 242 3.08 4.56 -21.17
CA LYS A 242 3.62 4.72 -22.55
C LYS A 242 2.66 5.48 -23.47
N THR A 243 1.36 5.24 -23.37
CA THR A 243 0.33 5.92 -24.16
C THR A 243 0.27 7.41 -23.81
N SER A 244 0.35 7.76 -22.54
CA SER A 244 0.33 9.16 -22.08
C SER A 244 1.60 9.93 -22.50
N GLU A 245 2.74 9.28 -22.56
CA GLU A 245 4.01 9.88 -22.96
C GLU A 245 4.07 10.09 -24.50
N GLN A 246 3.50 9.17 -25.28
CA GLN A 246 3.38 9.33 -26.73
C GLN A 246 2.41 10.44 -27.10
N ALA A 247 1.31 10.62 -26.38
CA ALA A 247 0.35 11.73 -26.61
C ALA A 247 0.97 13.12 -26.35
N LYS A 248 1.96 13.22 -25.45
CA LYS A 248 2.69 14.47 -25.12
C LYS A 248 3.81 14.80 -26.12
N ARG A 249 4.32 13.85 -26.91
CA ARG A 249 5.43 14.06 -27.86
C ARG A 249 5.08 14.86 -29.14
N PRO A 250 3.88 14.82 -29.73
CA PRO A 250 3.59 15.55 -30.97
C PRO A 250 3.61 17.08 -30.81
N GLN A 251 3.23 17.63 -29.68
CA GLN A 251 3.15 19.08 -29.48
C GLN A 251 4.52 19.76 -29.39
N LYS A 252 5.49 19.18 -28.70
CA LYS A 252 6.85 19.76 -28.59
C LYS A 252 7.62 19.81 -29.92
N LYS A 253 7.30 18.94 -30.90
CA LYS A 253 7.94 18.93 -32.22
C LYS A 253 7.32 19.96 -33.18
N ARG A 254 6.05 20.34 -32.96
CA ARG A 254 5.39 21.38 -33.76
C ARG A 254 5.84 22.78 -33.34
N GLU A 255 5.89 23.06 -32.06
CA GLU A 255 6.37 24.35 -31.53
C GLU A 255 7.82 24.65 -31.88
N LYS A 256 8.72 23.64 -31.91
CA LYS A 256 10.11 23.83 -32.35
C LYS A 256 10.25 24.02 -33.85
N ARG A 257 9.31 23.59 -34.69
CA ARG A 257 9.34 23.82 -36.15
C ARG A 257 8.77 25.19 -36.54
N GLU A 258 7.82 25.72 -35.80
CA GLU A 258 7.28 27.08 -36.00
C GLU A 258 8.25 28.15 -35.50
N ALA A 259 9.09 27.86 -34.49
CA ALA A 259 10.10 28.77 -33.97
C ALA A 259 11.38 28.82 -34.83
N SER A 260 11.55 27.94 -35.83
CA SER A 260 12.76 27.90 -36.71
C SER A 260 12.50 28.26 -38.18
N ALA A 261 11.37 28.85 -38.52
CA ALA A 261 11.14 29.38 -39.86
C ALA A 261 11.86 30.71 -40.07
N PRO A 262 12.69 30.88 -41.11
CA PRO A 262 13.39 32.14 -41.33
C PRO A 262 12.41 33.23 -41.74
N PHE A 263 12.50 34.35 -41.04
CA PHE A 263 11.74 35.57 -41.29
C PHE A 263 12.16 36.13 -42.66
N SER A 264 11.34 36.00 -43.70
CA SER A 264 11.48 36.64 -44.99
C SER A 264 11.01 38.08 -44.89
N GLY A 265 11.94 39.00 -45.21
CA GLY A 265 11.76 40.44 -45.06
C GLY A 265 10.55 41.02 -45.79
N GLY A 266 9.78 41.81 -45.11
CA GLY A 266 8.80 42.73 -45.64
C GLY A 266 9.03 44.14 -45.05
N ASN A 267 9.09 45.12 -45.94
CA ASN A 267 9.39 46.52 -45.68
C ASN A 267 8.57 47.13 -44.49
N PRO A 268 9.16 48.10 -43.73
CA PRO A 268 8.45 48.77 -42.64
C PRO A 268 7.46 49.81 -43.16
N PRO A 269 6.27 49.94 -42.53
CA PRO A 269 5.31 51.04 -42.82
C PRO A 269 5.77 52.38 -42.17
N PRO A 270 5.29 53.53 -42.70
CA PRO A 270 5.79 54.85 -42.39
C PRO A 270 5.36 55.35 -40.99
N ARG A 271 6.25 56.14 -40.43
CA ARG A 271 6.24 56.81 -39.12
C ARG A 271 5.08 57.77 -38.95
N ALA A 272 4.09 57.52 -38.07
CA ALA A 272 3.07 58.45 -37.67
C ALA A 272 3.51 59.28 -36.44
N LYS A 273 3.16 60.57 -36.46
CA LYS A 273 3.63 61.65 -35.59
C LYS A 273 3.08 61.53 -34.16
N ARG A 274 3.95 61.82 -33.23
CA ARG A 274 3.73 62.04 -31.82
C ARG A 274 2.78 63.19 -31.54
N ASN A 275 1.73 62.99 -30.77
CA ASN A 275 1.04 64.09 -30.13
C ASN A 275 0.93 63.79 -28.62
N SER A 276 1.52 64.70 -27.85
CA SER A 276 1.49 64.79 -26.39
C SER A 276 0.23 65.49 -25.93
N LYS A 277 -0.42 65.01 -24.86
CA LYS A 277 -1.16 65.82 -23.85
C LYS A 277 -1.56 64.88 -22.69
N ASN A 278 -0.93 64.94 -21.62
CA ASN A 278 -1.18 65.60 -20.33
C ASN A 278 -2.43 65.20 -19.54
N SER A 279 -2.12 64.95 -18.24
CA SER A 279 -2.94 65.09 -17.00
C SER A 279 -4.00 64.00 -16.74
N SER A 280 -4.20 63.51 -15.55
CA SER A 280 -3.90 63.91 -14.15
C SER A 280 -4.48 62.84 -13.22
N SER A 281 -3.77 62.59 -12.15
CA SER A 281 -4.16 62.11 -10.82
C SER A 281 -5.64 61.82 -10.50
N LYS A 282 -5.89 60.66 -9.82
CA LYS A 282 -6.67 60.65 -8.56
C LYS A 282 -6.42 59.37 -7.77
N GLU A 283 -5.97 59.57 -6.55
CA GLU A 283 -5.98 58.62 -5.42
C GLU A 283 -7.41 58.28 -5.00
N ALA A 284 -7.63 57.08 -4.51
CA ALA A 284 -8.64 56.77 -3.46
C ALA A 284 -8.34 55.37 -2.91
N SER A 285 -7.69 55.25 -1.79
CA SER A 285 -8.11 54.92 -0.41
C SER A 285 -8.88 53.62 -0.23
N LEU A 286 -8.21 52.69 0.51
CA LEU A 286 -8.74 51.51 1.20
C LEU A 286 -9.78 51.87 2.30
N PRO A 287 -10.65 50.93 2.68
CA PRO A 287 -11.10 50.86 4.06
C PRO A 287 -10.69 49.52 4.74
N LYS A 288 -10.39 49.69 6.03
CA LYS A 288 -10.12 48.68 7.04
C LYS A 288 -11.42 48.00 7.51
N SER A 289 -11.18 46.82 8.04
CA SER A 289 -12.07 45.93 8.80
C SER A 289 -12.94 46.58 9.92
N PRO A 290 -13.93 45.82 10.46
CA PRO A 290 -13.66 45.07 11.68
C PRO A 290 -13.74 43.55 11.52
#